data_1eefa22359aac3444223e150ab449a4c
#
_entry.id   1eefa22359aac3444223e150ab449a4c
#
_cell.length_a   1.000
_cell.length_b   1.000
_cell.length_c   1.000
_cell.angle_alpha   90.00
_cell.angle_beta   90.00
_cell.angle_gamma   90.00
#
_symmetry.space_group_name_H-M   'P 1'
#
loop_
_entity.id
_entity.type
_entity.pdbx_description
1 polymer ?
#
loop_
_entity_poly.entity_id
_entity_poly.type
_entity_poly.pdbx_seq_one_letter_code
_entity_poly.pdbx_strand_id
1 'polypeptide(L)'
;MIGRLSRFVPIRFRSGSHAPCNYVDAAIAEVPFHQASREIFWVGYVKDLYAAPRPGDVLQKTGRTTDYSTGKVISVNATVDVNYGGGRVARFCRQIVTSAMSAPGDSGSLVTNLDEEGVGLLFAGSSRVTLMNNLLFVQSLLRIRIHEK
;
A
#
# COMPACT_ATOMS: atom_id res chain seq x y z
N MET A 1 8.59 0.08 22.38
CA MET A 1 9.13 -0.23 21.03
C MET A 1 8.38 -1.42 20.51
N ILE A 2 7.71 -1.30 19.34
CA ILE A 2 6.91 -2.39 18.76
C ILE A 2 7.78 -3.31 17.90
N GLY A 3 8.75 -2.75 17.19
CA GLY A 3 9.60 -3.49 16.27
C GLY A 3 10.84 -2.69 15.88
N ARG A 4 11.75 -3.34 15.15
CA ARG A 4 12.98 -2.75 14.63
C ARG A 4 12.94 -2.72 13.10
N LEU A 5 13.23 -1.56 12.50
CA LEU A 5 13.34 -1.43 11.05
C LEU A 5 14.35 -2.45 10.51
N SER A 6 13.91 -3.28 9.58
CA SER A 6 14.73 -4.34 8.96
C SER A 6 15.13 -3.95 7.54
N ARG A 7 14.17 -3.59 6.70
CA ARG A 7 14.40 -3.20 5.30
C ARG A 7 13.44 -2.12 4.86
N PHE A 8 13.85 -1.32 3.87
CA PHE A 8 12.99 -0.35 3.20
C PHE A 8 13.42 -0.20 1.74
N VAL A 9 12.54 0.33 0.93
CA VAL A 9 12.85 0.71 -0.47
C VAL A 9 13.16 2.20 -0.50
N PRO A 10 14.38 2.63 -0.89
CA PRO A 10 14.73 4.04 -0.97
C PRO A 10 13.86 4.79 -1.99
N ILE A 11 13.31 5.93 -1.60
CA ILE A 11 12.54 6.81 -2.49
C ILE A 11 13.50 7.74 -3.23
N ARG A 12 13.35 7.82 -4.55
CA ARG A 12 14.07 8.75 -5.40
C ARG A 12 13.20 9.96 -5.70
N PHE A 13 13.69 11.14 -5.36
CA PHE A 13 12.97 12.40 -5.56
C PHE A 13 13.27 13.01 -6.93
N ARG A 14 12.39 13.86 -7.40
CA ARG A 14 12.58 14.65 -8.62
C ARG A 14 13.73 15.65 -8.41
N SER A 15 14.51 15.89 -9.48
CA SER A 15 15.55 16.88 -9.52
C SER A 15 15.56 17.54 -10.90
N GLY A 16 15.18 18.82 -10.98
CA GLY A 16 15.01 19.51 -12.25
C GLY A 16 14.01 18.80 -13.17
N SER A 17 14.42 18.47 -14.39
CA SER A 17 13.61 17.72 -15.35
C SER A 17 13.64 16.20 -15.09
N HIS A 18 14.53 15.70 -14.22
CA HIS A 18 14.64 14.28 -13.93
C HIS A 18 13.60 13.85 -12.90
N ALA A 19 12.71 12.93 -13.31
CA ALA A 19 11.64 12.39 -12.49
C ALA A 19 11.65 10.86 -12.55
N PRO A 20 12.54 10.20 -11.77
CA PRO A 20 12.64 8.74 -11.76
C PRO A 20 11.35 8.12 -11.21
N CYS A 21 10.93 6.99 -11.79
CA CYS A 21 9.83 6.20 -11.25
C CYS A 21 10.24 5.50 -9.96
N ASN A 22 9.41 5.68 -8.92
CA ASN A 22 9.35 4.77 -7.78
C ASN A 22 8.15 3.85 -7.96
N TYR A 23 8.24 2.62 -7.48
CA TYR A 23 7.15 1.66 -7.56
C TYR A 23 6.48 1.42 -6.23
N VAL A 24 7.22 1.60 -5.13
CA VAL A 24 6.68 1.44 -3.78
C VAL A 24 7.26 2.48 -2.81
N ASP A 25 6.45 2.86 -1.85
CA ASP A 25 6.84 3.49 -0.60
C ASP A 25 6.55 2.50 0.51
N ALA A 26 7.55 1.70 0.88
CA ALA A 26 7.36 0.59 1.78
C ALA A 26 8.61 0.27 2.59
N ALA A 27 8.37 -0.16 3.82
CA ALA A 27 9.37 -0.64 4.76
C ALA A 27 8.81 -1.81 5.57
N ILE A 28 9.69 -2.62 6.14
CA ILE A 28 9.32 -3.68 7.09
C ILE A 28 10.12 -3.54 8.38
N ALA A 29 9.45 -3.90 9.47
CA ALA A 29 10.06 -4.04 10.78
C ALA A 29 9.97 -5.49 11.26
N GLU A 30 11.00 -5.94 11.95
CA GLU A 30 10.98 -7.21 12.65
C GLU A 30 10.32 -7.03 14.01
N VAL A 31 9.41 -7.94 14.33
CA VAL A 31 8.73 -8.02 15.63
C VAL A 31 8.76 -9.46 16.14
N PRO A 32 8.80 -9.69 17.47
CA PRO A 32 8.63 -11.03 18.00
C PRO A 32 7.28 -11.62 17.57
N PHE A 33 7.29 -12.89 17.18
CA PHE A 33 6.09 -13.57 16.65
C PHE A 33 4.88 -13.47 17.59
N HIS A 34 5.09 -13.58 18.90
CA HIS A 34 4.03 -13.49 19.91
C HIS A 34 3.45 -12.08 20.11
N GLN A 35 4.05 -11.05 19.49
CA GLN A 35 3.59 -9.67 19.56
C GLN A 35 2.91 -9.22 18.25
N ALA A 36 2.74 -10.11 17.29
CA ALA A 36 2.13 -9.83 16.02
C ALA A 36 0.96 -10.79 15.75
N SER A 37 -0.06 -10.28 15.09
CA SER A 37 -1.14 -11.09 14.54
C SER A 37 -1.13 -10.95 13.03
N ARG A 38 -1.41 -12.04 12.32
CA ARG A 38 -1.61 -12.04 10.86
C ARG A 38 -3.06 -11.76 10.49
N GLU A 39 -3.95 -11.77 11.46
CA GLU A 39 -5.35 -11.44 11.26
C GLU A 39 -5.52 -9.93 11.12
N ILE A 40 -6.07 -9.49 9.99
CA ILE A 40 -6.47 -8.11 9.80
C ILE A 40 -7.87 -7.96 10.37
N PHE A 41 -8.00 -7.07 11.35
CA PHE A 41 -9.28 -6.83 12.03
C PHE A 41 -10.40 -6.54 11.02
N TRP A 42 -11.54 -7.21 11.15
CA TRP A 42 -12.70 -7.18 10.24
C TRP A 42 -12.51 -7.77 8.84
N VAL A 43 -11.28 -7.97 8.37
CA VAL A 43 -10.99 -8.57 7.05
C VAL A 43 -10.69 -10.06 7.17
N GLY A 44 -9.87 -10.44 8.16
CA GLY A 44 -9.41 -11.81 8.32
C GLY A 44 -7.97 -12.03 7.86
N TYR A 45 -7.69 -13.24 7.40
CA TYR A 45 -6.35 -13.65 6.96
C TYR A 45 -6.19 -13.48 5.45
N VAL A 46 -5.06 -12.95 5.03
CA VAL A 46 -4.73 -12.88 3.59
C VAL A 46 -4.46 -14.29 3.07
N LYS A 47 -5.24 -14.71 2.10
CA LYS A 47 -5.23 -16.08 1.53
C LYS A 47 -4.26 -16.23 0.37
N ASP A 48 -4.18 -15.22 -0.48
CA ASP A 48 -3.36 -15.21 -1.69
C ASP A 48 -3.12 -13.77 -2.16
N LEU A 49 -2.53 -13.61 -3.33
CA LEU A 49 -2.40 -12.33 -4.02
C LEU A 49 -3.37 -12.23 -5.18
N TYR A 50 -4.10 -11.15 -5.25
CA TYR A 50 -4.89 -10.77 -6.42
C TYR A 50 -4.01 -9.97 -7.39
N ALA A 51 -3.39 -10.68 -8.32
CA ALA A 51 -2.35 -10.11 -9.20
C ALA A 51 -2.91 -9.18 -10.30
N ALA A 52 -4.18 -9.23 -10.61
CA ALA A 52 -4.79 -8.52 -11.73
C ALA A 52 -6.06 -7.74 -11.34
N PRO A 53 -5.96 -6.76 -10.42
CA PRO A 53 -7.10 -5.91 -10.09
C PRO A 53 -7.55 -5.12 -11.32
N ARG A 54 -8.85 -4.85 -11.41
CA ARG A 54 -9.48 -4.16 -12.54
C ARG A 54 -10.27 -2.95 -12.07
N PRO A 55 -10.39 -1.90 -12.87
CA PRO A 55 -11.33 -0.82 -12.61
C PRO A 55 -12.74 -1.36 -12.33
N GLY A 56 -13.35 -0.89 -11.24
CA GLY A 56 -14.65 -1.37 -10.77
C GLY A 56 -14.60 -2.40 -9.64
N ASP A 57 -13.48 -3.09 -9.44
CA ASP A 57 -13.31 -4.02 -8.31
C ASP A 57 -13.48 -3.29 -6.98
N VAL A 58 -14.16 -3.93 -6.04
CA VAL A 58 -14.31 -3.42 -4.68
C VAL A 58 -13.19 -3.98 -3.83
N LEU A 59 -12.48 -3.08 -3.16
CA LEU A 59 -11.39 -3.41 -2.23
C LEU A 59 -11.78 -3.02 -0.81
N GLN A 60 -11.16 -3.67 0.16
CA GLN A 60 -11.37 -3.46 1.58
C GLN A 60 -10.06 -3.36 2.34
N LYS A 61 -10.07 -2.68 3.46
CA LYS A 61 -8.95 -2.59 4.40
C LYS A 61 -9.45 -2.27 5.81
N THR A 62 -8.60 -2.48 6.79
CA THR A 62 -8.73 -1.91 8.13
C THR A 62 -7.50 -1.07 8.43
N GLY A 63 -7.69 0.18 8.77
CA GLY A 63 -6.63 1.12 9.08
C GLY A 63 -6.80 1.73 10.47
N ARG A 64 -5.76 2.38 10.94
CA ARG A 64 -5.74 3.01 12.28
C ARG A 64 -6.78 4.10 12.44
N THR A 65 -7.00 4.90 11.39
CA THR A 65 -7.81 6.14 11.48
C THR A 65 -9.25 5.94 11.04
N THR A 66 -9.47 5.21 9.95
CA THR A 66 -10.81 5.02 9.39
C THR A 66 -11.36 3.62 9.62
N ASP A 67 -10.73 2.81 10.45
CA ASP A 67 -11.12 1.44 10.73
C ASP A 67 -11.37 0.64 9.43
N TYR A 68 -12.42 -0.19 9.42
CA TYR A 68 -12.86 -0.90 8.22
C TYR A 68 -13.46 0.07 7.19
N SER A 69 -13.00 -0.02 5.97
CA SER A 69 -13.51 0.77 4.86
C SER A 69 -13.36 0.04 3.54
N THR A 70 -14.16 0.45 2.57
CA THR A 70 -14.13 -0.08 1.21
C THR A 70 -13.95 1.05 0.20
N GLY A 71 -13.39 0.71 -0.95
CA GLY A 71 -13.26 1.60 -2.09
C GLY A 71 -13.31 0.84 -3.40
N LYS A 72 -13.59 1.55 -4.47
CA LYS A 72 -13.69 0.97 -5.81
C LYS A 72 -12.45 1.35 -6.63
N VAL A 73 -11.84 0.38 -7.29
CA VAL A 73 -10.68 0.63 -8.17
C VAL A 73 -11.08 1.55 -9.31
N ILE A 74 -10.30 2.61 -9.50
CA ILE A 74 -10.45 3.58 -10.59
C ILE A 74 -9.39 3.32 -11.67
N SER A 75 -8.14 3.06 -11.26
CA SER A 75 -7.01 2.81 -12.16
C SER A 75 -6.03 1.83 -11.54
N VAL A 76 -5.37 1.03 -12.36
CA VAL A 76 -4.39 0.02 -11.93
C VAL A 76 -2.98 0.27 -12.47
N ASN A 77 -2.79 1.33 -13.24
CA ASN A 77 -1.49 1.68 -13.85
C ASN A 77 -1.26 3.19 -13.83
N ALA A 78 -1.59 3.83 -12.71
CA ALA A 78 -1.48 5.28 -12.59
C ALA A 78 -0.02 5.70 -12.35
N THR A 79 0.33 6.86 -12.92
CA THR A 79 1.54 7.61 -12.55
C THR A 79 1.11 8.82 -11.75
N VAL A 80 1.64 8.98 -10.54
CA VAL A 80 1.27 10.05 -9.61
C VAL A 80 2.52 10.68 -9.00
N ASP A 81 2.45 11.98 -8.76
CA ASP A 81 3.48 12.71 -8.03
C ASP A 81 2.99 12.94 -6.60
N VAL A 82 3.78 12.53 -5.62
CA VAL A 82 3.49 12.67 -4.19
C VAL A 82 4.44 13.66 -3.56
N ASN A 83 3.88 14.64 -2.85
CA ASN A 83 4.65 15.67 -2.16
C ASN A 83 4.94 15.24 -0.72
N TYR A 84 6.21 15.11 -0.39
CA TYR A 84 6.70 14.75 0.95
C TYR A 84 7.05 15.97 1.81
N GLY A 85 6.72 17.19 1.34
CA GLY A 85 7.07 18.43 2.00
C GLY A 85 8.52 18.86 1.76
N GLY A 86 8.84 20.11 2.12
CA GLY A 86 10.19 20.65 1.95
C GLY A 86 10.69 20.67 0.49
N GLY A 87 9.80 20.81 -0.48
CA GLY A 87 10.14 20.80 -1.91
C GLY A 87 10.45 19.40 -2.47
N ARG A 88 10.29 18.34 -1.69
CA ARG A 88 10.55 16.95 -2.11
C ARG A 88 9.32 16.34 -2.75
N VAL A 89 9.38 16.07 -4.05
CA VAL A 89 8.32 15.41 -4.81
C VAL A 89 8.88 14.12 -5.38
N ALA A 90 8.17 13.02 -5.20
CA ALA A 90 8.52 11.72 -5.78
C ALA A 90 7.43 11.25 -6.74
N ARG A 91 7.86 10.72 -7.89
CA ARG A 91 6.97 10.13 -8.88
C ARG A 91 6.82 8.64 -8.62
N PHE A 92 5.59 8.19 -8.54
CA PHE A 92 5.24 6.77 -8.42
C PHE A 92 4.54 6.31 -9.68
N CYS A 93 5.02 5.22 -10.28
CA CYS A 93 4.47 4.61 -11.48
C CYS A 93 3.80 3.28 -11.15
N ARG A 94 2.85 2.87 -11.97
CA ARG A 94 2.09 1.62 -11.83
C ARG A 94 1.35 1.50 -10.50
N GLN A 95 0.79 2.60 -10.03
CA GLN A 95 0.03 2.63 -8.80
C GLN A 95 -1.43 2.24 -9.02
N ILE A 96 -2.04 1.69 -7.99
CA ILE A 96 -3.47 1.41 -7.94
C ILE A 96 -4.14 2.61 -7.27
N VAL A 97 -5.20 3.12 -7.91
CA VAL A 97 -6.00 4.24 -7.42
C VAL A 97 -7.41 3.74 -7.17
N THR A 98 -7.95 4.05 -5.99
CA THR A 98 -9.35 3.76 -5.66
C THR A 98 -10.09 5.06 -5.32
N SER A 99 -11.43 4.98 -5.25
CA SER A 99 -12.22 6.00 -4.58
C SER A 99 -11.74 6.17 -3.13
N ALA A 100 -12.02 7.32 -2.52
CA ALA A 100 -11.56 7.63 -1.17
C ALA A 100 -11.99 6.56 -0.17
N MET A 101 -11.03 5.91 0.49
CA MET A 101 -11.25 4.91 1.52
C MET A 101 -10.24 5.01 2.66
N SER A 102 -9.55 6.13 2.78
CA SER A 102 -8.48 6.31 3.77
C SER A 102 -8.36 7.75 4.24
N ALA A 103 -7.74 7.92 5.40
CA ALA A 103 -7.35 9.21 5.96
C ALA A 103 -5.89 9.14 6.47
N PRO A 104 -5.27 10.30 6.78
CA PRO A 104 -3.94 10.31 7.38
C PRO A 104 -3.87 9.42 8.62
N GLY A 105 -2.86 8.53 8.65
CA GLY A 105 -2.70 7.51 9.70
C GLY A 105 -3.05 6.09 9.26
N ASP A 106 -3.73 5.93 8.11
CA ASP A 106 -4.02 4.62 7.51
C ASP A 106 -2.88 4.07 6.63
N SER A 107 -1.84 4.87 6.38
CA SER A 107 -0.66 4.44 5.61
C SER A 107 -0.04 3.17 6.21
N GLY A 108 0.28 2.22 5.35
CA GLY A 108 0.75 0.89 5.73
C GLY A 108 -0.37 -0.15 5.87
N SER A 109 -1.64 0.23 5.73
CA SER A 109 -2.74 -0.73 5.69
C SER A 109 -2.62 -1.64 4.48
N LEU A 110 -2.76 -2.94 4.71
CA LEU A 110 -2.88 -3.92 3.65
C LEU A 110 -4.30 -3.87 3.08
N VAL A 111 -4.41 -3.77 1.77
CA VAL A 111 -5.67 -3.70 1.04
C VAL A 111 -5.90 -5.02 0.31
N THR A 112 -7.08 -5.60 0.47
CA THR A 112 -7.49 -6.85 -0.17
C THR A 112 -8.73 -6.66 -1.05
N ASN A 113 -9.00 -7.64 -1.91
CA ASN A 113 -10.35 -7.79 -2.47
C ASN A 113 -11.31 -8.38 -1.42
N LEU A 114 -12.57 -8.65 -1.79
CA LEU A 114 -13.57 -9.20 -0.87
C LEU A 114 -13.38 -10.70 -0.57
N ASP A 115 -12.49 -11.38 -1.31
CA ASP A 115 -12.11 -12.78 -1.10
C ASP A 115 -10.83 -12.91 -0.24
N GLU A 116 -10.41 -11.84 0.44
CA GLU A 116 -9.20 -11.72 1.28
C GLU A 116 -7.89 -12.00 0.51
N GLU A 117 -7.87 -11.72 -0.79
CA GLU A 117 -6.64 -11.75 -1.56
C GLU A 117 -5.98 -10.36 -1.56
N GLY A 118 -4.68 -10.31 -1.31
CA GLY A 118 -3.91 -9.08 -1.19
C GLY A 118 -3.75 -8.36 -2.52
N VAL A 119 -4.02 -7.06 -2.54
CA VAL A 119 -3.97 -6.21 -3.73
C VAL A 119 -2.91 -5.13 -3.62
N GLY A 120 -2.88 -4.38 -2.54
CA GLY A 120 -2.04 -3.22 -2.40
C GLY A 120 -1.64 -2.88 -0.98
N LEU A 121 -0.62 -2.03 -0.87
CA LEU A 121 -0.20 -1.40 0.38
C LEU A 121 -0.49 0.09 0.28
N LEU A 122 -1.37 0.59 1.15
CA LEU A 122 -1.80 1.98 1.17
C LEU A 122 -0.65 2.88 1.62
N PHE A 123 -0.36 3.96 0.88
CA PHE A 123 0.72 4.87 1.24
C PHE A 123 0.38 6.36 1.12
N ALA A 124 -0.61 6.71 0.33
CA ALA A 124 -1.00 8.11 0.11
C ALA A 124 -2.47 8.24 -0.28
N GLY A 125 -2.97 9.46 -0.28
CA GLY A 125 -4.34 9.72 -0.72
C GLY A 125 -4.72 11.19 -0.56
N SER A 126 -5.95 11.47 -0.92
CA SER A 126 -6.62 12.75 -0.78
C SER A 126 -8.07 12.55 -0.33
N SER A 127 -8.84 13.63 -0.22
CA SER A 127 -10.29 13.54 0.04
C SER A 127 -11.09 12.84 -1.07
N ARG A 128 -10.47 12.60 -2.24
CA ARG A 128 -11.15 12.03 -3.42
C ARG A 128 -10.67 10.63 -3.77
N VAL A 129 -9.41 10.33 -3.53
CA VAL A 129 -8.78 9.06 -3.93
C VAL A 129 -7.85 8.53 -2.86
N THR A 130 -7.69 7.22 -2.86
CA THR A 130 -6.66 6.51 -2.12
C THR A 130 -5.66 5.89 -3.10
N LEU A 131 -4.38 6.02 -2.78
CA LEU A 131 -3.26 5.48 -3.56
C LEU A 131 -2.63 4.31 -2.82
N MET A 132 -2.38 3.23 -3.54
CA MET A 132 -1.69 2.07 -2.98
C MET A 132 -0.63 1.54 -3.94
N ASN A 133 0.46 1.08 -3.36
CA ASN A 133 1.48 0.36 -4.08
C ASN A 133 0.95 -1.02 -4.46
N ASN A 134 1.23 -1.48 -5.67
CA ASN A 134 0.91 -2.85 -6.07
C ASN A 134 1.68 -3.84 -5.19
N LEU A 135 0.98 -4.77 -4.57
CA LEU A 135 1.53 -5.69 -3.59
C LEU A 135 2.57 -6.65 -4.18
N LEU A 136 2.49 -6.95 -5.48
CA LEU A 136 3.51 -7.73 -6.18
C LEU A 136 4.87 -7.02 -6.15
N PHE A 137 4.90 -5.71 -6.36
CA PHE A 137 6.15 -4.93 -6.28
C PHE A 137 6.65 -4.81 -4.84
N VAL A 138 5.74 -4.65 -3.88
CA VAL A 138 6.11 -4.62 -2.45
C VAL A 138 6.82 -5.91 -2.07
N GLN A 139 6.23 -7.07 -2.38
CA GLN A 139 6.85 -8.37 -2.11
C GLN A 139 8.21 -8.54 -2.79
N SER A 140 8.28 -8.20 -4.07
CA SER A 140 9.50 -8.34 -4.87
C SER A 140 10.64 -7.47 -4.35
N LEU A 141 10.37 -6.18 -4.10
CA LEU A 141 11.41 -5.21 -3.72
C LEU A 141 11.85 -5.36 -2.26
N LEU A 142 10.95 -5.74 -1.37
CA LEU A 142 11.28 -6.04 0.04
C LEU A 142 11.71 -7.50 0.25
N ARG A 143 11.57 -8.38 -0.74
CA ARG A 143 11.89 -9.81 -0.67
C ARG A 143 11.17 -10.49 0.49
N ILE A 144 9.85 -10.32 0.55
CA ILE A 144 8.98 -10.89 1.58
C ILE A 144 7.85 -11.68 0.95
N ARG A 145 7.15 -12.46 1.77
CA ARG A 145 5.83 -13.01 1.48
C ARG A 145 4.79 -12.37 2.39
N ILE A 146 3.61 -12.13 1.88
CA ILE A 146 2.50 -11.51 2.61
C ILE A 146 1.49 -12.56 3.07
N HIS A 147 1.45 -13.71 2.40
CA HIS A 147 0.61 -14.85 2.75
C HIS A 147 1.45 -16.11 2.93
N GLU A 148 0.92 -17.08 3.63
CA GLU A 148 1.46 -18.44 3.66
C GLU A 148 0.69 -19.32 2.68
N LYS A 149 1.43 -20.22 2.03
CA LYS A 149 0.82 -21.29 1.22
C LYS A 149 0.27 -22.38 2.13
#